data_0d1d7a1ea28d2cc2bc2af20f63ac53c5
#
_entry.id   0d1d7a1ea28d2cc2bc2af20f63ac53c5
#
_cell.length_a   1.000
_cell.length_b   1.000
_cell.length_c   1.000
_cell.angle_alpha   90.00
_cell.angle_beta   90.00
_cell.angle_gamma   90.00
#
_symmetry.space_group_name_H-M   'P 1'
#
loop_
_entity.id
_entity.type
_entity.pdbx_description
1 polymer ?
#
loop_
_entity_poly.entity_id
_entity_poly.type
_entity_poly.pdbx_seq_one_letter_code
_entity_poly.pdbx_strand_id
1 'polypeptide(L)'
;MKKIFLSSTFLIMCALLVKAENLKLWYKQPATQWVEALPLGNSRLGAMVYGIPDNEEIQLNEETVWGGGPHRNDNPEAKDILPEVRRLIFEGKSKEAKPIMEKKFRTPRNGMPYQTIGSLKLHFDGHENYTDYYRDLDLTRAVATTRYKVNGVTYTRELFTSFADNVVIMQITSDKQGALNFTADYVSPLKHTVSTKKGKLILSGKGADHEGVPGVIRLENQTFIKTTDGKVKTSDNKISVSDATTATIYISAATNFVNYNDVSANEHKRADAYMKAALKKPYEKALADHIAYYKKLFDRVTLDLGTSKEAQEETH
;
A
#
# COMPACT_ATOMS: atom_id res chain seq x y z
N MET A 1 -74.26 9.54 27.28
CA MET A 1 -73.42 8.67 26.47
C MET A 1 -72.52 9.54 25.61
N LYS A 2 -71.28 9.72 26.02
CA LYS A 2 -70.27 10.49 25.23
C LYS A 2 -69.41 9.47 24.46
N LYS A 3 -69.44 9.53 23.14
CA LYS A 3 -68.56 8.74 22.26
C LYS A 3 -67.20 9.37 22.21
N ILE A 4 -66.19 8.69 22.68
CA ILE A 4 -64.77 9.08 22.52
C ILE A 4 -64.31 8.57 21.16
N PHE A 5 -63.94 9.49 20.27
CA PHE A 5 -63.26 9.17 18.99
C PHE A 5 -61.75 9.00 19.31
N LEU A 6 -61.26 7.80 19.13
CA LEU A 6 -59.82 7.53 19.21
C LEU A 6 -59.25 7.77 17.78
N SER A 7 -58.51 8.85 17.59
CA SER A 7 -57.80 9.14 16.35
C SER A 7 -56.46 8.44 16.39
N SER A 8 -56.34 7.36 15.64
CA SER A 8 -55.06 6.65 15.41
C SER A 8 -54.23 7.41 14.38
N THR A 9 -53.29 8.20 14.85
CA THR A 9 -52.27 8.81 13.99
C THR A 9 -51.24 7.74 13.66
N PHE A 10 -51.29 7.17 12.46
CA PHE A 10 -50.31 6.27 11.91
C PHE A 10 -49.06 7.09 11.51
N LEU A 11 -48.04 7.09 12.33
CA LEU A 11 -46.74 7.70 12.02
C LEU A 11 -46.03 6.80 11.01
N ILE A 12 -46.15 7.16 9.73
CA ILE A 12 -45.34 6.51 8.68
C ILE A 12 -43.91 7.03 8.85
N MET A 13 -43.10 6.23 9.54
CA MET A 13 -41.65 6.42 9.61
C MET A 13 -41.08 5.97 8.26
N CYS A 14 -40.95 6.90 7.31
CA CYS A 14 -40.16 6.70 6.11
C CYS A 14 -38.71 6.49 6.55
N ALA A 15 -38.32 5.24 6.73
CA ALA A 15 -36.92 4.85 6.75
C ALA A 15 -36.38 5.20 5.34
N LEU A 16 -35.70 6.33 5.23
CA LEU A 16 -34.80 6.57 4.12
C LEU A 16 -33.75 5.47 4.17
N LEU A 17 -33.98 4.42 3.37
CA LEU A 17 -32.92 3.49 3.02
C LEU A 17 -31.87 4.31 2.28
N VAL A 18 -30.93 4.85 3.00
CA VAL A 18 -29.67 5.32 2.42
C VAL A 18 -29.05 4.08 1.81
N LYS A 19 -29.24 3.91 0.50
CA LYS A 19 -28.52 2.92 -0.27
C LYS A 19 -27.06 3.29 -0.10
N ALA A 20 -26.34 2.54 0.72
CA ALA A 20 -24.90 2.72 0.84
C ALA A 20 -24.36 2.56 -0.58
N GLU A 21 -23.90 3.64 -1.18
CA GLU A 21 -23.23 3.60 -2.45
C GLU A 21 -22.07 2.62 -2.33
N ASN A 22 -22.01 1.68 -3.25
CA ASN A 22 -20.96 0.68 -3.26
C ASN A 22 -19.73 1.34 -3.90
N LEU A 23 -19.03 2.19 -3.13
CA LEU A 23 -17.84 2.91 -3.57
C LEU A 23 -16.69 1.92 -3.73
N LYS A 24 -16.63 1.27 -4.89
CA LYS A 24 -15.62 0.27 -5.25
C LYS A 24 -15.06 0.52 -6.62
N LEU A 25 -13.75 0.40 -6.73
CA LEU A 25 -13.09 0.16 -8.02
C LEU A 25 -13.04 -1.37 -8.18
N TRP A 26 -13.58 -1.92 -9.27
CA TRP A 26 -13.66 -3.36 -9.44
C TRP A 26 -13.29 -3.82 -10.85
N TYR A 27 -12.77 -5.05 -10.95
CA TYR A 27 -12.26 -5.61 -12.19
C TYR A 27 -12.54 -7.11 -12.27
N LYS A 28 -12.72 -7.61 -13.49
CA LYS A 28 -12.91 -9.03 -13.81
C LYS A 28 -11.63 -9.72 -14.27
N GLN A 29 -10.49 -9.07 -14.16
CA GLN A 29 -9.19 -9.58 -14.57
C GLN A 29 -8.07 -9.06 -13.65
N PRO A 30 -6.95 -9.79 -13.52
CA PRO A 30 -5.78 -9.32 -12.81
C PRO A 30 -5.17 -8.08 -13.45
N ALA A 31 -4.35 -7.34 -12.69
CA ALA A 31 -3.51 -6.30 -13.24
C ALA A 31 -2.35 -6.92 -14.04
N THR A 32 -2.10 -6.38 -15.23
CA THR A 32 -0.95 -6.72 -16.07
C THR A 32 0.13 -5.65 -16.04
N GLN A 33 -0.26 -4.43 -15.64
CA GLN A 33 0.61 -3.26 -15.56
C GLN A 33 0.45 -2.59 -14.19
N TRP A 34 1.45 -1.82 -13.81
CA TRP A 34 1.47 -1.11 -12.53
C TRP A 34 0.27 -0.17 -12.33
N VAL A 35 -0.16 0.52 -13.38
CA VAL A 35 -1.29 1.47 -13.34
C VAL A 35 -2.64 0.78 -13.13
N GLU A 36 -2.73 -0.52 -13.34
CA GLU A 36 -3.93 -1.33 -13.12
C GLU A 36 -3.98 -1.93 -11.71
N ALA A 37 -2.85 -1.93 -10.98
CA ALA A 37 -2.77 -2.47 -9.63
C ALA A 37 -3.55 -1.59 -8.63
N LEU A 38 -4.17 -2.21 -7.62
CA LEU A 38 -4.97 -1.51 -6.62
C LEU A 38 -4.07 -0.87 -5.56
N PRO A 39 -4.15 0.47 -5.37
CA PRO A 39 -3.29 1.19 -4.44
C PRO A 39 -3.87 1.18 -3.02
N LEU A 40 -3.03 0.89 -2.05
CA LEU A 40 -3.32 1.00 -0.61
C LEU A 40 -2.19 1.73 0.11
N GLY A 41 -2.51 2.49 1.15
CA GLY A 41 -1.50 3.21 1.92
C GLY A 41 -2.00 3.72 3.26
N ASN A 42 -1.04 4.01 4.16
CA ASN A 42 -1.30 4.61 5.48
C ASN A 42 -0.45 5.86 5.73
N SER A 43 -0.07 6.59 4.70
CA SER A 43 0.91 7.67 4.60
C SER A 43 2.37 7.22 4.65
N ARG A 44 2.75 6.26 5.48
CA ARG A 44 4.13 5.76 5.61
C ARG A 44 4.43 4.58 4.69
N LEU A 45 3.54 3.61 4.64
CA LEU A 45 3.64 2.43 3.78
C LEU A 45 2.66 2.54 2.61
N GLY A 46 3.10 2.06 1.46
CA GLY A 46 2.27 1.87 0.28
C GLY A 46 2.34 0.43 -0.21
N ALA A 47 1.24 -0.06 -0.78
CA ALA A 47 1.16 -1.35 -1.44
C ALA A 47 0.37 -1.21 -2.74
N MET A 48 0.91 -1.76 -3.84
CA MET A 48 0.20 -1.94 -5.11
C MET A 48 -0.11 -3.42 -5.27
N VAL A 49 -1.41 -3.77 -5.33
CA VAL A 49 -1.90 -5.15 -5.35
C VAL A 49 -2.33 -5.51 -6.76
N TYR A 50 -1.68 -6.48 -7.38
CA TYR A 50 -1.98 -6.89 -8.76
C TYR A 50 -3.16 -7.84 -8.86
N GLY A 51 -3.36 -8.71 -7.87
CA GLY A 51 -4.45 -9.67 -7.84
C GLY A 51 -4.23 -10.86 -8.77
N ILE A 52 -3.00 -11.25 -9.07
CA ILE A 52 -2.68 -12.36 -9.98
C ILE A 52 -2.84 -13.70 -9.22
N PRO A 53 -3.68 -14.64 -9.70
CA PRO A 53 -4.00 -15.87 -8.98
C PRO A 53 -2.80 -16.77 -8.68
N ASP A 54 -1.98 -17.05 -9.68
CA ASP A 54 -0.84 -17.97 -9.61
C ASP A 54 0.45 -17.30 -9.10
N ASN A 55 0.69 -16.02 -9.48
CA ASN A 55 1.89 -15.26 -9.18
C ASN A 55 1.57 -13.87 -8.63
N GLU A 56 0.95 -13.79 -7.45
CA GLU A 56 0.60 -12.51 -6.84
C GLU A 56 1.81 -11.63 -6.66
N GLU A 57 1.64 -10.36 -6.97
CA GLU A 57 2.61 -9.32 -6.71
C GLU A 57 2.04 -8.25 -5.79
N ILE A 58 2.76 -7.98 -4.70
CA ILE A 58 2.48 -6.86 -3.82
C ILE A 58 3.72 -5.96 -3.85
N GLN A 59 3.68 -4.90 -4.69
CA GLN A 59 4.77 -3.94 -4.71
C GLN A 59 4.68 -3.03 -3.49
N LEU A 60 5.80 -2.84 -2.81
CA LEU A 60 5.87 -2.18 -1.51
C LEU A 60 6.68 -0.90 -1.56
N ASN A 61 6.16 0.10 -0.88
CA ASN A 61 6.82 1.39 -0.69
C ASN A 61 6.85 1.78 0.79
N GLU A 62 7.88 2.53 1.16
CA GLU A 62 7.99 3.22 2.45
C GLU A 62 8.48 4.65 2.18
N GLU A 63 7.87 5.65 2.82
CA GLU A 63 7.99 7.08 2.48
C GLU A 63 9.43 7.64 2.48
N THR A 64 10.34 6.98 3.20
CA THR A 64 11.72 7.46 3.38
C THR A 64 12.75 6.70 2.53
N VAL A 65 12.33 5.83 1.63
CA VAL A 65 13.24 5.11 0.72
C VAL A 65 13.59 6.00 -0.47
N TRP A 66 14.66 6.77 -0.31
CA TRP A 66 15.19 7.68 -1.34
C TRP A 66 16.63 7.31 -1.72
N GLY A 67 16.99 7.58 -2.97
CA GLY A 67 18.38 7.53 -3.42
C GLY A 67 19.22 8.66 -2.81
N GLY A 68 20.54 8.53 -2.88
CA GLY A 68 21.46 9.50 -2.30
C GLY A 68 21.36 9.61 -0.77
N GLY A 69 21.63 10.77 -0.25
CA GLY A 69 21.67 11.05 1.19
C GLY A 69 21.65 12.55 1.51
N PRO A 70 21.82 12.93 2.78
CA PRO A 70 21.91 14.33 3.16
C PRO A 70 22.98 15.08 2.35
N HIS A 71 22.59 16.15 1.69
CA HIS A 71 23.49 16.97 0.89
C HIS A 71 22.95 18.40 0.77
N ARG A 72 23.83 19.32 0.37
CA ARG A 72 23.43 20.69 0.01
C ARG A 72 23.23 20.76 -1.50
N ASN A 73 22.06 21.27 -1.89
CA ASN A 73 21.68 21.42 -3.30
C ASN A 73 21.29 22.86 -3.65
N ASP A 74 21.63 23.82 -2.77
CA ASP A 74 21.43 25.22 -3.04
C ASP A 74 22.52 25.75 -4.03
N ASN A 75 22.12 26.66 -4.90
CA ASN A 75 23.08 27.38 -5.75
C ASN A 75 23.43 28.74 -5.09
N PRO A 76 24.65 28.92 -4.58
CA PRO A 76 25.02 30.16 -3.89
C PRO A 76 25.00 31.40 -4.80
N GLU A 77 25.18 31.23 -6.12
CA GLU A 77 25.15 32.33 -7.10
C GLU A 77 23.71 32.91 -7.28
N ALA A 78 22.68 32.19 -6.92
CA ALA A 78 21.30 32.64 -7.07
C ALA A 78 21.00 33.91 -6.28
N LYS A 79 21.62 34.10 -5.11
CA LYS A 79 21.45 35.27 -4.28
C LYS A 79 21.91 36.55 -4.98
N ASP A 80 23.07 36.50 -5.65
CA ASP A 80 23.72 37.66 -6.23
C ASP A 80 22.99 38.18 -7.48
N ILE A 81 22.33 37.32 -8.21
CA ILE A 81 21.59 37.69 -9.43
C ILE A 81 20.11 37.99 -9.17
N LEU A 82 19.61 37.74 -7.97
CA LEU A 82 18.19 37.97 -7.64
C LEU A 82 17.73 39.41 -7.87
N PRO A 83 18.51 40.47 -7.56
CA PRO A 83 18.13 41.84 -7.83
C PRO A 83 17.92 42.11 -9.33
N GLU A 84 18.81 41.59 -10.18
CA GLU A 84 18.72 41.75 -11.62
C GLU A 84 17.50 41.03 -12.21
N VAL A 85 17.23 39.82 -11.78
CA VAL A 85 16.07 39.07 -12.20
C VAL A 85 14.77 39.82 -11.81
N ARG A 86 14.72 40.35 -10.58
CA ARG A 86 13.55 41.13 -10.12
C ARG A 86 13.38 42.42 -10.96
N ARG A 87 14.46 43.14 -11.26
CA ARG A 87 14.43 44.33 -12.11
C ARG A 87 13.82 43.99 -13.48
N LEU A 88 14.32 42.97 -14.14
CA LEU A 88 13.82 42.52 -15.46
C LEU A 88 12.32 42.14 -15.43
N ILE A 89 11.90 41.45 -14.39
CA ILE A 89 10.48 41.06 -14.23
C ILE A 89 9.60 42.30 -14.05
N PHE A 90 10.00 43.26 -13.21
CA PHE A 90 9.26 44.50 -12.98
C PHE A 90 9.23 45.42 -14.20
N GLU A 91 10.23 45.34 -15.07
CA GLU A 91 10.28 46.06 -16.35
C GLU A 91 9.48 45.33 -17.48
N GLY A 92 8.79 44.21 -17.15
CA GLY A 92 8.04 43.43 -18.13
C GLY A 92 8.94 42.57 -19.06
N LYS A 93 10.22 42.46 -18.78
CA LYS A 93 11.24 41.74 -19.57
C LYS A 93 11.42 40.27 -19.11
N SER A 94 10.33 39.58 -18.86
CA SER A 94 10.37 38.19 -18.40
C SER A 94 11.12 37.23 -19.33
N LYS A 95 11.11 37.53 -20.65
CA LYS A 95 11.86 36.74 -21.64
C LYS A 95 13.38 36.85 -21.47
N GLU A 96 13.87 37.99 -20.98
CA GLU A 96 15.29 38.22 -20.68
C GLU A 96 15.69 37.63 -19.31
N ALA A 97 14.77 37.67 -18.33
CA ALA A 97 14.98 37.09 -17.00
C ALA A 97 15.11 35.55 -17.05
N LYS A 98 14.32 34.87 -17.89
CA LYS A 98 14.23 33.42 -17.98
C LYS A 98 15.58 32.71 -18.16
N PRO A 99 16.41 33.02 -19.16
CA PRO A 99 17.70 32.36 -19.35
C PRO A 99 18.67 32.59 -18.19
N ILE A 100 18.60 33.75 -17.52
CA ILE A 100 19.42 34.05 -16.35
C ILE A 100 19.00 33.12 -15.19
N MET A 101 17.68 32.97 -14.97
CA MET A 101 17.13 32.08 -13.95
C MET A 101 17.50 30.61 -14.24
N GLU A 102 17.30 30.14 -15.46
CA GLU A 102 17.65 28.78 -15.87
C GLU A 102 19.12 28.44 -15.66
N LYS A 103 20.00 29.41 -15.84
CA LYS A 103 21.46 29.22 -15.68
C LYS A 103 21.92 29.34 -14.22
N LYS A 104 21.35 30.28 -13.45
CA LYS A 104 21.89 30.72 -12.15
C LYS A 104 21.05 30.35 -10.94
N PHE A 105 19.73 30.08 -11.12
CA PHE A 105 18.89 29.57 -10.03
C PHE A 105 18.84 28.04 -10.02
N ARG A 106 19.26 27.40 -11.10
CA ARG A 106 19.27 25.94 -11.14
C ARG A 106 20.16 25.36 -10.07
N THR A 107 19.66 24.39 -9.35
CA THR A 107 20.44 23.63 -8.38
C THR A 107 21.52 22.81 -9.08
N PRO A 108 22.69 22.56 -8.42
CA PRO A 108 23.77 21.76 -9.00
C PRO A 108 23.35 20.32 -9.36
N ARG A 109 22.34 19.79 -8.69
CA ARG A 109 21.80 18.45 -8.91
C ARG A 109 20.28 18.50 -9.04
N ASN A 110 19.72 17.52 -9.70
CA ASN A 110 18.28 17.26 -9.63
C ASN A 110 17.89 16.75 -8.24
N GLY A 111 16.58 16.64 -7.95
CA GLY A 111 16.13 16.03 -6.71
C GLY A 111 16.54 14.55 -6.62
N MET A 112 16.73 14.07 -5.41
CA MET A 112 16.98 12.64 -5.19
C MET A 112 15.75 11.82 -5.57
N PRO A 113 15.93 10.65 -6.25
CA PRO A 113 14.82 9.83 -6.70
C PRO A 113 14.18 9.08 -5.53
N TYR A 114 12.85 9.08 -5.49
CA TYR A 114 12.09 8.16 -4.66
C TYR A 114 12.22 6.73 -5.21
N GLN A 115 12.33 5.73 -4.33
CA GLN A 115 12.60 4.36 -4.73
C GLN A 115 11.60 3.41 -4.07
N THR A 116 11.19 2.37 -4.81
CA THR A 116 10.40 1.28 -4.24
C THR A 116 11.28 0.35 -3.40
N ILE A 117 10.70 -0.28 -2.38
CA ILE A 117 11.34 -1.37 -1.64
C ILE A 117 11.56 -2.58 -2.55
N GLY A 118 10.61 -2.82 -3.45
CA GLY A 118 10.47 -4.03 -4.25
C GLY A 118 9.12 -4.70 -4.00
N SER A 119 9.01 -5.97 -4.34
CA SER A 119 7.75 -6.70 -4.27
C SER A 119 7.87 -7.97 -3.42
N LEU A 120 6.85 -8.24 -2.60
CA LEU A 120 6.57 -9.57 -2.10
C LEU A 120 5.87 -10.35 -3.22
N LYS A 121 6.41 -11.49 -3.59
CA LYS A 121 5.81 -12.43 -4.54
C LYS A 121 5.21 -13.61 -3.80
N LEU A 122 4.01 -14.03 -4.22
CA LEU A 122 3.38 -15.25 -3.73
C LEU A 122 3.11 -16.16 -4.91
N HIS A 123 3.65 -17.38 -4.87
CA HIS A 123 3.53 -18.37 -5.94
C HIS A 123 2.60 -19.49 -5.53
N PHE A 124 1.54 -19.70 -6.32
CA PHE A 124 0.50 -20.72 -6.12
C PHE A 124 0.51 -21.66 -7.31
N ASP A 125 1.17 -22.82 -7.16
CA ASP A 125 1.26 -23.80 -8.22
C ASP A 125 -0.14 -24.33 -8.59
N GLY A 126 -0.43 -24.38 -9.90
CA GLY A 126 -1.70 -24.87 -10.43
C GLY A 126 -2.85 -23.85 -10.40
N HIS A 127 -2.59 -22.58 -10.06
CA HIS A 127 -3.59 -21.51 -10.07
C HIS A 127 -3.65 -20.73 -11.38
N GLU A 128 -2.97 -21.17 -12.44
CA GLU A 128 -2.98 -20.55 -13.78
C GLU A 128 -4.34 -20.66 -14.45
N ASN A 129 -5.07 -21.78 -14.20
CA ASN A 129 -6.37 -22.07 -14.78
C ASN A 129 -7.49 -21.74 -13.81
N TYR A 130 -7.69 -20.47 -13.53
CA TYR A 130 -8.73 -19.97 -12.63
C TYR A 130 -10.02 -19.61 -13.37
N THR A 131 -11.14 -19.60 -12.62
CA THR A 131 -12.45 -19.13 -13.05
C THR A 131 -13.08 -18.19 -12.01
N ASP A 132 -14.21 -17.59 -12.32
CA ASP A 132 -14.99 -16.74 -11.40
C ASP A 132 -14.12 -15.63 -10.75
N TYR A 133 -13.23 -15.03 -11.55
CA TYR A 133 -12.32 -14.02 -11.06
C TYR A 133 -13.01 -12.68 -10.79
N TYR A 134 -12.66 -12.07 -9.67
CA TYR A 134 -13.10 -10.75 -9.26
C TYR A 134 -12.05 -10.11 -8.35
N ARG A 135 -11.76 -8.82 -8.54
CA ARG A 135 -11.00 -8.02 -7.59
C ARG A 135 -11.64 -6.66 -7.40
N ASP A 136 -11.53 -6.09 -6.21
CA ASP A 136 -11.99 -4.75 -5.92
C ASP A 136 -11.09 -4.02 -4.90
N LEU A 137 -11.18 -2.69 -4.92
CA LEU A 137 -10.77 -1.81 -3.86
C LEU A 137 -12.03 -1.17 -3.26
N ASP A 138 -12.38 -1.58 -2.06
CA ASP A 138 -13.47 -0.97 -1.28
C ASP A 138 -13.00 0.36 -0.69
N LEU A 139 -13.43 1.47 -1.31
CA LEU A 139 -13.05 2.83 -0.90
C LEU A 139 -13.62 3.21 0.46
N THR A 140 -14.68 2.55 0.94
CA THR A 140 -15.27 2.85 2.26
C THR A 140 -14.49 2.19 3.40
N ARG A 141 -13.71 1.15 3.09
CA ARG A 141 -12.92 0.35 4.05
C ARG A 141 -11.41 0.46 3.83
N ALA A 142 -10.96 0.98 2.68
CA ALA A 142 -9.58 0.91 2.20
C ALA A 142 -9.01 -0.52 2.26
N VAL A 143 -9.74 -1.46 1.67
CA VAL A 143 -9.39 -2.89 1.60
C VAL A 143 -9.44 -3.33 0.14
N ALA A 144 -8.36 -3.96 -0.33
CA ALA A 144 -8.33 -4.63 -1.62
C ALA A 144 -8.72 -6.11 -1.44
N THR A 145 -9.63 -6.59 -2.28
CA THR A 145 -10.08 -7.98 -2.30
C THR A 145 -9.79 -8.60 -3.66
N THR A 146 -9.29 -9.83 -3.67
CA THR A 146 -9.21 -10.68 -4.87
C THR A 146 -9.86 -12.01 -4.58
N ARG A 147 -10.78 -12.44 -5.45
CA ARG A 147 -11.48 -13.73 -5.35
C ARG A 147 -11.46 -14.45 -6.68
N TYR A 148 -11.20 -15.74 -6.66
CA TYR A 148 -11.20 -16.61 -7.83
C TYR A 148 -11.39 -18.07 -7.43
N LYS A 149 -11.65 -18.94 -8.41
CA LYS A 149 -11.77 -20.39 -8.20
C LYS A 149 -10.72 -21.15 -8.99
N VAL A 150 -10.22 -22.22 -8.38
CA VAL A 150 -9.36 -23.22 -9.03
C VAL A 150 -9.86 -24.61 -8.63
N ASN A 151 -10.14 -25.46 -9.59
CA ASN A 151 -10.64 -26.83 -9.36
C ASN A 151 -11.85 -26.89 -8.40
N GLY A 152 -12.76 -25.91 -8.50
CA GLY A 152 -13.96 -25.82 -7.66
C GLY A 152 -13.74 -25.25 -6.27
N VAL A 153 -12.50 -24.95 -5.86
CA VAL A 153 -12.15 -24.29 -4.58
C VAL A 153 -12.10 -22.78 -4.78
N THR A 154 -12.79 -22.05 -3.91
CA THR A 154 -12.75 -20.58 -3.90
C THR A 154 -11.62 -20.08 -3.01
N TYR A 155 -10.79 -19.20 -3.56
CA TYR A 155 -9.75 -18.49 -2.84
C TYR A 155 -10.10 -17.01 -2.71
N THR A 156 -9.96 -16.46 -1.51
CA THR A 156 -10.17 -15.04 -1.24
C THR A 156 -8.93 -14.46 -0.57
N ARG A 157 -8.47 -13.31 -1.08
CA ARG A 157 -7.36 -12.53 -0.53
C ARG A 157 -7.89 -11.15 -0.16
N GLU A 158 -7.73 -10.73 1.09
CA GLU A 158 -8.03 -9.37 1.55
C GLU A 158 -6.74 -8.71 2.04
N LEU A 159 -6.44 -7.51 1.56
CA LEU A 159 -5.23 -6.77 1.93
C LEU A 159 -5.59 -5.34 2.33
N PHE A 160 -4.96 -4.87 3.40
CA PHE A 160 -5.01 -3.47 3.83
C PHE A 160 -3.68 -3.01 4.42
N THR A 161 -3.45 -1.70 4.38
CA THR A 161 -2.28 -1.07 5.00
C THR A 161 -2.73 -0.41 6.29
N SER A 162 -2.45 -1.07 7.44
CA SER A 162 -2.95 -0.66 8.74
C SER A 162 -2.37 0.68 9.20
N PHE A 163 -3.23 1.65 9.47
CA PHE A 163 -2.84 2.89 10.16
C PHE A 163 -2.45 2.66 11.61
N ALA A 164 -3.22 1.82 12.32
CA ALA A 164 -3.04 1.60 13.76
C ALA A 164 -1.78 0.80 14.08
N ASP A 165 -1.38 -0.14 13.19
CA ASP A 165 -0.29 -1.08 13.45
C ASP A 165 0.97 -0.78 12.64
N ASN A 166 0.86 0.09 11.62
CA ASN A 166 1.97 0.50 10.77
C ASN A 166 2.60 -0.66 9.97
N VAL A 167 1.78 -1.60 9.53
CA VAL A 167 2.14 -2.78 8.73
C VAL A 167 1.13 -2.98 7.61
N VAL A 168 1.53 -3.71 6.56
CA VAL A 168 0.60 -4.26 5.58
C VAL A 168 0.15 -5.62 6.08
N ILE A 169 -1.15 -5.90 6.01
CA ILE A 169 -1.74 -7.17 6.43
C ILE A 169 -2.53 -7.74 5.27
N MET A 170 -2.28 -9.01 4.95
CA MET A 170 -3.05 -9.76 3.95
C MET A 170 -3.56 -11.04 4.58
N GLN A 171 -4.85 -11.31 4.46
CA GLN A 171 -5.40 -12.62 4.78
C GLN A 171 -5.79 -13.35 3.51
N ILE A 172 -5.44 -14.62 3.43
CA ILE A 172 -5.78 -15.54 2.35
C ILE A 172 -6.59 -16.68 2.93
N THR A 173 -7.75 -16.96 2.34
CA THR A 173 -8.64 -18.05 2.76
C THR A 173 -9.00 -18.93 1.59
N SER A 174 -9.25 -20.22 1.86
CA SER A 174 -9.90 -21.14 0.94
C SER A 174 -11.19 -21.67 1.54
N ASP A 175 -12.22 -21.92 0.74
CA ASP A 175 -13.49 -22.53 1.17
C ASP A 175 -13.39 -24.05 1.36
N LYS A 176 -12.22 -24.64 1.08
CA LYS A 176 -11.90 -26.05 1.31
C LYS A 176 -10.76 -26.16 2.30
N GLN A 177 -10.94 -26.96 3.34
CA GLN A 177 -9.93 -27.21 4.36
C GLN A 177 -8.63 -27.74 3.76
N GLY A 178 -7.49 -27.17 4.17
CA GLY A 178 -6.15 -27.60 3.77
C GLY A 178 -5.79 -27.33 2.31
N ALA A 179 -6.57 -26.51 1.59
CA ALA A 179 -6.34 -26.30 0.16
C ALA A 179 -5.29 -25.20 -0.14
N LEU A 180 -4.85 -24.48 0.88
CA LEU A 180 -3.93 -23.35 0.70
C LEU A 180 -2.47 -23.82 0.70
N ASN A 181 -1.85 -23.74 -0.48
CA ASN A 181 -0.44 -24.08 -0.70
C ASN A 181 0.21 -22.95 -1.50
N PHE A 182 1.28 -22.34 -0.98
CA PHE A 182 2.01 -21.31 -1.70
C PHE A 182 3.41 -21.08 -1.12
N THR A 183 4.26 -20.41 -1.89
CA THR A 183 5.54 -19.89 -1.43
C THR A 183 5.56 -18.36 -1.51
N ALA A 184 6.37 -17.75 -0.63
CA ALA A 184 6.57 -16.31 -0.58
C ALA A 184 8.06 -15.99 -0.66
N ASP A 185 8.43 -15.06 -1.54
CA ASP A 185 9.79 -14.53 -1.64
C ASP A 185 9.79 -13.03 -1.97
N TYR A 186 10.97 -12.40 -2.00
CA TYR A 186 11.13 -11.00 -2.34
C TYR A 186 11.95 -10.81 -3.60
N VAL A 187 11.54 -9.81 -4.39
CA VAL A 187 12.34 -9.22 -5.46
C VAL A 187 12.49 -7.72 -5.21
N SER A 188 13.63 -7.15 -5.52
CA SER A 188 13.88 -5.71 -5.35
C SER A 188 14.81 -5.17 -6.42
N PRO A 189 14.58 -3.94 -6.94
CA PRO A 189 15.51 -3.26 -7.83
C PRO A 189 16.72 -2.66 -7.09
N LEU A 190 16.66 -2.59 -5.76
CA LEU A 190 17.74 -2.04 -4.95
C LEU A 190 18.85 -3.07 -4.72
N LYS A 191 20.04 -2.62 -4.34
CA LYS A 191 21.06 -3.52 -3.79
C LYS A 191 20.55 -4.10 -2.48
N HIS A 192 20.31 -5.43 -2.44
CA HIS A 192 19.64 -6.09 -1.33
C HIS A 192 20.16 -7.50 -1.07
N THR A 193 19.77 -8.05 0.06
CA THR A 193 19.86 -9.47 0.42
C THR A 193 18.50 -9.92 0.92
N VAL A 194 18.16 -11.20 0.66
CA VAL A 194 16.99 -11.87 1.24
C VAL A 194 17.47 -13.01 2.10
N SER A 195 16.91 -13.13 3.29
CA SER A 195 17.25 -14.19 4.24
C SER A 195 16.05 -14.56 5.10
N THR A 196 16.14 -15.69 5.83
CA THR A 196 15.13 -16.05 6.82
C THR A 196 15.74 -16.11 8.22
N LYS A 197 14.99 -15.58 9.20
CA LYS A 197 15.40 -15.60 10.60
C LYS A 197 14.19 -15.62 11.52
N LYS A 198 14.17 -16.56 12.47
CA LYS A 198 13.07 -16.69 13.46
C LYS A 198 11.68 -16.74 12.82
N GLY A 199 11.51 -17.52 11.74
CA GLY A 199 10.25 -17.66 11.01
C GLY A 199 9.85 -16.46 10.14
N LYS A 200 10.71 -15.45 10.01
CA LYS A 200 10.49 -14.27 9.17
C LYS A 200 11.32 -14.36 7.90
N LEU A 201 10.74 -13.92 6.78
CA LEU A 201 11.46 -13.59 5.56
C LEU A 201 11.86 -12.12 5.64
N ILE A 202 13.13 -11.83 5.39
CA ILE A 202 13.73 -10.50 5.59
C ILE A 202 14.42 -10.07 4.31
N LEU A 203 14.00 -8.93 3.77
CA LEU A 203 14.74 -8.20 2.75
C LEU A 203 15.48 -7.04 3.43
N SER A 204 16.81 -7.02 3.33
CA SER A 204 17.64 -5.91 3.77
C SER A 204 18.23 -5.23 2.54
N GLY A 205 18.00 -3.93 2.39
CA GLY A 205 18.39 -3.17 1.20
C GLY A 205 19.03 -1.84 1.51
N LYS A 206 19.57 -1.22 0.45
CA LYS A 206 20.19 0.10 0.49
C LYS A 206 19.76 0.94 -0.70
N GLY A 207 19.38 2.19 -0.47
CA GLY A 207 19.09 3.17 -1.52
C GLY A 207 20.27 3.37 -2.46
N ALA A 208 19.97 3.63 -3.73
CA ALA A 208 20.99 3.82 -4.77
C ALA A 208 21.75 5.14 -4.61
N ASP A 209 22.99 5.17 -5.09
CA ASP A 209 23.72 6.41 -5.32
C ASP A 209 23.04 7.23 -6.42
N HIS A 210 23.05 8.56 -6.33
CA HIS A 210 22.45 9.42 -7.34
C HIS A 210 23.26 10.72 -7.51
N GLU A 211 23.60 11.09 -8.75
CA GLU A 211 24.31 12.32 -9.13
C GLU A 211 25.53 12.64 -8.23
N GLY A 212 26.33 11.62 -7.93
CA GLY A 212 27.53 11.73 -7.10
C GLY A 212 27.27 11.82 -5.58
N VAL A 213 26.00 11.68 -5.16
CA VAL A 213 25.64 11.55 -3.74
C VAL A 213 25.47 10.07 -3.41
N PRO A 214 26.28 9.51 -2.49
CA PRO A 214 26.15 8.13 -2.09
C PRO A 214 24.79 7.84 -1.44
N GLY A 215 24.16 6.70 -1.77
CA GLY A 215 22.97 6.22 -1.09
C GLY A 215 23.31 5.87 0.36
N VAL A 216 22.54 6.38 1.31
CA VAL A 216 22.77 6.14 2.75
C VAL A 216 21.54 5.59 3.47
N ILE A 217 20.39 5.56 2.80
CA ILE A 217 19.19 4.98 3.35
C ILE A 217 19.33 3.47 3.34
N ARG A 218 19.33 2.86 4.50
CA ARG A 218 19.20 1.42 4.71
C ARG A 218 17.77 1.10 5.05
N LEU A 219 17.27 0.00 4.54
CA LEU A 219 15.91 -0.46 4.79
C LEU A 219 15.90 -1.93 5.21
N GLU A 220 14.90 -2.29 6.00
CA GLU A 220 14.54 -3.67 6.26
C GLU A 220 13.05 -3.86 6.10
N ASN A 221 12.67 -4.87 5.32
CA ASN A 221 11.31 -5.32 5.14
C ASN A 221 11.19 -6.75 5.66
N GLN A 222 10.25 -7.00 6.58
CA GLN A 222 10.04 -8.30 7.22
C GLN A 222 8.66 -8.82 6.88
N THR A 223 8.57 -10.09 6.45
CA THR A 223 7.30 -10.81 6.31
C THR A 223 7.22 -11.94 7.32
N PHE A 224 6.08 -12.05 8.00
CA PHE A 224 5.73 -13.17 8.87
C PHE A 224 4.37 -13.73 8.49
N ILE A 225 4.23 -15.05 8.46
CA ILE A 225 2.98 -15.73 8.09
C ILE A 225 2.47 -16.55 9.27
N LYS A 226 1.20 -16.35 9.63
CA LYS A 226 0.45 -17.22 10.55
C LYS A 226 -0.60 -18.00 9.79
N THR A 227 -0.82 -19.25 10.17
CA THR A 227 -1.90 -20.08 9.65
C THR A 227 -2.77 -20.61 10.78
N THR A 228 -4.04 -20.92 10.49
CA THR A 228 -4.95 -21.55 11.46
C THR A 228 -4.69 -23.04 11.58
N ASP A 229 -4.21 -23.66 10.50
CA ASP A 229 -3.89 -25.07 10.32
C ASP A 229 -2.77 -25.20 9.29
N GLY A 230 -2.40 -26.42 8.93
CA GLY A 230 -1.33 -26.66 7.98
C GLY A 230 0.07 -26.39 8.55
N LYS A 231 1.02 -26.08 7.68
CA LYS A 231 2.44 -25.93 8.05
C LYS A 231 3.05 -24.69 7.41
N VAL A 232 3.88 -23.99 8.16
CA VAL A 232 4.73 -22.90 7.67
C VAL A 232 6.20 -23.32 7.83
N LYS A 233 6.96 -23.29 6.73
CA LYS A 233 8.39 -23.58 6.72
C LYS A 233 9.18 -22.40 6.14
N THR A 234 10.34 -22.15 6.69
CA THR A 234 11.31 -21.19 6.15
C THR A 234 12.53 -21.94 5.59
N SER A 235 13.00 -21.53 4.45
CA SER A 235 14.29 -21.89 3.88
C SER A 235 15.09 -20.61 3.62
N ASP A 236 16.28 -20.69 3.06
CA ASP A 236 17.26 -19.58 3.01
C ASP A 236 16.67 -18.21 2.60
N ASN A 237 15.78 -18.19 1.63
CA ASN A 237 15.20 -16.95 1.09
C ASN A 237 13.69 -17.02 0.81
N LYS A 238 12.98 -18.02 1.36
CA LYS A 238 11.55 -18.27 1.11
C LYS A 238 10.79 -18.68 2.37
N ILE A 239 9.50 -18.38 2.39
CA ILE A 239 8.52 -19.02 3.28
C ILE A 239 7.62 -19.90 2.43
N SER A 240 7.35 -21.12 2.87
CA SER A 240 6.38 -22.04 2.26
C SER A 240 5.23 -22.28 3.22
N VAL A 241 4.02 -22.24 2.73
CA VAL A 241 2.78 -22.63 3.43
C VAL A 241 2.23 -23.87 2.72
N SER A 242 1.84 -24.88 3.49
CA SER A 242 1.21 -26.10 2.97
C SER A 242 0.04 -26.54 3.84
N ASP A 243 -0.98 -27.10 3.18
CA ASP A 243 -2.16 -27.70 3.79
C ASP A 243 -2.92 -26.76 4.76
N ALA A 244 -2.89 -25.44 4.51
CA ALA A 244 -3.59 -24.46 5.32
C ALA A 244 -4.99 -24.14 4.75
N THR A 245 -5.89 -23.69 5.61
CA THR A 245 -7.21 -23.16 5.23
C THR A 245 -7.19 -21.64 5.23
N THR A 246 -6.48 -21.05 6.19
CA THR A 246 -6.30 -19.60 6.32
C THR A 246 -4.84 -19.27 6.60
N ALA A 247 -4.32 -18.28 5.88
CA ALA A 247 -3.00 -17.70 6.14
C ALA A 247 -3.10 -16.19 6.27
N THR A 248 -2.53 -15.63 7.33
CA THR A 248 -2.41 -14.18 7.53
C THR A 248 -0.96 -13.77 7.40
N ILE A 249 -0.67 -12.92 6.45
CA ILE A 249 0.64 -12.38 6.12
C ILE A 249 0.76 -10.98 6.72
N TYR A 250 1.80 -10.74 7.51
CA TYR A 250 2.15 -9.45 8.08
C TYR A 250 3.44 -8.96 7.44
N ILE A 251 3.44 -7.72 6.96
CA ILE A 251 4.61 -7.11 6.32
C ILE A 251 4.92 -5.81 7.05
N SER A 252 6.10 -5.71 7.65
CA SER A 252 6.60 -4.49 8.27
C SER A 252 7.83 -4.00 7.51
N ALA A 253 7.94 -2.68 7.33
CA ALA A 253 9.11 -2.07 6.72
C ALA A 253 9.55 -0.87 7.54
N ALA A 254 10.84 -0.60 7.54
CA ALA A 254 11.42 0.60 8.15
C ALA A 254 12.78 0.92 7.54
N THR A 255 13.19 2.17 7.68
CA THR A 255 14.50 2.67 7.28
C THR A 255 15.29 3.24 8.46
N ASN A 256 16.55 3.54 8.20
CA ASN A 256 17.40 4.25 9.15
C ASN A 256 17.16 5.78 9.17
N PHE A 257 16.20 6.30 8.40
CA PHE A 257 15.90 7.73 8.34
C PHE A 257 15.30 8.25 9.65
N VAL A 258 15.81 9.36 10.16
CA VAL A 258 15.26 10.10 11.31
C VAL A 258 14.69 11.43 10.84
N ASN A 259 15.50 12.20 10.11
CA ASN A 259 15.11 13.46 9.47
C ASN A 259 16.08 13.79 8.32
N TYR A 260 15.92 14.94 7.67
CA TYR A 260 16.63 15.31 6.46
C TYR A 260 18.18 15.34 6.58
N ASN A 261 18.75 15.41 7.77
CA ASN A 261 20.19 15.40 8.02
C ASN A 261 20.65 14.28 8.97
N ASP A 262 19.74 13.39 9.39
CA ASP A 262 20.02 12.29 10.32
C ASP A 262 19.47 10.96 9.80
N VAL A 263 20.36 10.02 9.56
CA VAL A 263 20.06 8.64 9.10
C VAL A 263 20.64 7.61 10.09
N SER A 264 20.66 7.92 11.38
CA SER A 264 21.27 7.10 12.42
C SER A 264 20.36 6.03 13.04
N ALA A 265 19.06 6.00 12.70
CA ALA A 265 18.17 5.01 13.27
C ALA A 265 18.52 3.57 12.84
N ASN A 266 18.01 2.62 13.59
CA ASN A 266 18.19 1.19 13.29
C ASN A 266 16.93 0.63 12.63
N GLU A 267 17.00 0.39 11.32
CA GLU A 267 15.93 -0.14 10.49
C GLU A 267 15.40 -1.48 10.98
N HIS A 268 16.31 -2.37 11.39
CA HIS A 268 15.96 -3.69 11.93
C HIS A 268 15.11 -3.59 13.20
N LYS A 269 15.55 -2.80 14.19
CA LYS A 269 14.82 -2.64 15.45
C LYS A 269 13.44 -2.03 15.22
N ARG A 270 13.34 -1.07 14.30
CA ARG A 270 12.06 -0.42 13.96
C ARG A 270 11.09 -1.40 13.30
N ALA A 271 11.52 -2.11 12.24
CA ALA A 271 10.69 -3.09 11.53
C ALA A 271 10.26 -4.22 12.49
N ASP A 272 11.16 -4.70 13.35
CA ASP A 272 10.87 -5.74 14.34
C ASP A 272 9.87 -5.27 15.41
N ALA A 273 9.92 -4.00 15.81
CA ALA A 273 8.97 -3.41 16.76
C ALA A 273 7.53 -3.35 16.17
N TYR A 274 7.38 -2.89 14.91
CA TYR A 274 6.09 -2.87 14.22
C TYR A 274 5.54 -4.30 14.06
N MET A 275 6.36 -5.23 13.59
CA MET A 275 5.97 -6.63 13.45
C MET A 275 5.49 -7.22 14.78
N LYS A 276 6.25 -7.07 15.85
CA LYS A 276 5.89 -7.58 17.19
C LYS A 276 4.59 -6.99 17.72
N ALA A 277 4.34 -5.71 17.46
CA ALA A 277 3.10 -5.06 17.88
C ALA A 277 1.90 -5.61 17.12
N ALA A 278 1.99 -5.70 15.79
CA ALA A 278 0.93 -6.21 14.93
C ALA A 278 0.56 -7.67 15.25
N LEU A 279 1.55 -8.52 15.51
CA LEU A 279 1.36 -9.94 15.80
C LEU A 279 0.60 -10.23 17.12
N LYS A 280 0.40 -9.23 17.98
CA LYS A 280 -0.38 -9.36 19.23
C LYS A 280 -1.88 -9.28 19.01
N LYS A 281 -2.32 -8.80 17.85
CA LYS A 281 -3.74 -8.62 17.52
C LYS A 281 -4.27 -9.76 16.65
N PRO A 282 -5.50 -10.22 16.86
CA PRO A 282 -6.23 -11.02 15.86
C PRO A 282 -6.46 -10.19 14.58
N TYR A 283 -6.60 -10.87 13.44
CA TYR A 283 -6.85 -10.24 12.14
C TYR A 283 -8.08 -9.33 12.17
N GLU A 284 -9.19 -9.82 12.68
CA GLU A 284 -10.47 -9.10 12.74
C GLU A 284 -10.36 -7.79 13.54
N LYS A 285 -9.57 -7.81 14.61
CA LYS A 285 -9.32 -6.61 15.43
C LYS A 285 -8.44 -5.62 14.69
N ALA A 286 -7.40 -6.09 13.98
CA ALA A 286 -6.53 -5.23 13.18
C ALA A 286 -7.30 -4.58 12.02
N LEU A 287 -8.17 -5.34 11.34
CA LEU A 287 -9.05 -4.84 10.28
C LEU A 287 -10.06 -3.81 10.81
N ALA A 288 -10.71 -4.10 11.95
CA ALA A 288 -11.67 -3.17 12.57
C ALA A 288 -10.99 -1.85 13.00
N ASP A 289 -9.80 -1.91 13.58
CA ASP A 289 -9.02 -0.73 13.97
C ASP A 289 -8.61 0.10 12.74
N HIS A 290 -8.18 -0.57 11.67
CA HIS A 290 -7.85 0.06 10.39
C HIS A 290 -9.04 0.82 9.81
N ILE A 291 -10.19 0.14 9.67
CA ILE A 291 -11.42 0.75 9.12
C ILE A 291 -11.87 1.93 9.99
N ALA A 292 -11.89 1.78 11.31
CA ALA A 292 -12.31 2.83 12.22
C ALA A 292 -11.39 4.08 12.13
N TYR A 293 -10.08 3.90 11.95
CA TYR A 293 -9.17 5.02 11.74
C TYR A 293 -9.38 5.67 10.38
N TYR A 294 -9.44 4.88 9.32
CA TYR A 294 -9.62 5.34 7.94
C TYR A 294 -10.90 6.16 7.77
N LYS A 295 -12.02 5.67 8.29
CA LYS A 295 -13.32 6.35 8.20
C LYS A 295 -13.33 7.73 8.87
N LYS A 296 -12.54 7.97 9.92
CA LYS A 296 -12.41 9.31 10.52
C LYS A 296 -11.87 10.36 9.54
N LEU A 297 -11.14 9.93 8.51
CA LEU A 297 -10.61 10.80 7.46
C LEU A 297 -11.52 10.78 6.24
N PHE A 298 -11.88 9.60 5.76
CA PHE A 298 -12.65 9.39 4.54
C PHE A 298 -14.05 9.96 4.61
N ASP A 299 -14.77 9.73 5.71
CA ASP A 299 -16.17 10.18 5.88
C ASP A 299 -16.31 11.71 6.08
N ARG A 300 -15.22 12.48 6.04
CA ARG A 300 -15.25 13.95 6.16
C ARG A 300 -15.67 14.67 4.89
N VAL A 301 -15.58 14.01 3.76
CA VAL A 301 -15.95 14.55 2.44
C VAL A 301 -16.77 13.50 1.71
N THR A 302 -17.91 13.92 1.18
CA THR A 302 -18.76 13.10 0.31
C THR A 302 -18.95 13.80 -1.01
N LEU A 303 -18.97 13.03 -2.10
CA LEU A 303 -19.26 13.50 -3.44
C LEU A 303 -20.30 12.57 -4.06
N ASP A 304 -21.44 13.11 -4.45
CA ASP A 304 -22.49 12.40 -5.19
C ASP A 304 -22.64 13.06 -6.56
N LEU A 305 -22.29 12.33 -7.61
CA LEU A 305 -22.43 12.75 -9.02
C LEU A 305 -23.64 12.08 -9.69
N GLY A 306 -24.46 11.39 -8.92
CA GLY A 306 -25.51 10.51 -9.44
C GLY A 306 -24.93 9.19 -9.96
N THR A 307 -25.83 8.32 -10.43
CA THR A 307 -25.47 7.01 -11.00
C THR A 307 -26.15 6.82 -12.35
N SER A 308 -25.47 6.23 -13.32
CA SER A 308 -26.06 5.69 -14.53
C SER A 308 -25.99 4.16 -14.53
N LYS A 309 -26.85 3.51 -15.34
CA LYS A 309 -26.80 2.07 -15.49
C LYS A 309 -25.47 1.63 -16.11
N GLU A 310 -24.97 2.40 -17.07
CA GLU A 310 -23.71 2.15 -17.76
C GLU A 310 -22.54 2.20 -16.78
N ALA A 311 -22.49 3.21 -15.89
CA ALA A 311 -21.44 3.34 -14.88
C ALA A 311 -21.43 2.21 -13.84
N GLN A 312 -22.54 1.47 -13.67
CA GLN A 312 -22.61 0.32 -12.77
C GLN A 312 -22.09 -0.98 -13.43
N GLU A 313 -22.06 -1.03 -14.76
CA GLU A 313 -21.68 -2.20 -15.55
C GLU A 313 -20.24 -2.13 -16.09
N GLU A 314 -19.61 -0.92 -16.11
CA GLU A 314 -18.24 -0.74 -16.57
C GLU A 314 -17.22 -1.13 -15.50
N THR A 315 -16.24 -1.94 -15.94
CA THR A 315 -14.98 -2.17 -15.18
C THR A 315 -14.03 -1.01 -15.45
N HIS A 316 -13.56 -0.39 -14.42
CA HIS A 316 -12.58 0.72 -14.53
C HIS A 316 -11.17 0.22 -14.78
#